data_6d7bbe4666f412fb742cd01a354244f5
#
_entry.id   6d7bbe4666f412fb742cd01a354244f5
#
_cell.length_a   1.000
_cell.length_b   1.000
_cell.length_c   1.000
_cell.angle_alpha   90.00
_cell.angle_beta   90.00
_cell.angle_gamma   90.00
#
_symmetry.space_group_name_H-M   'P 1'
#
loop_
_entity.id
_entity.type
_entity.pdbx_description
1 polymer ?
#
loop_
_entity_poly.entity_id
_entity_poly.type
_entity_poly.pdbx_seq_one_letter_code
_entity_poly.pdbx_strand_id
1 'polypeptide(L)'
;MLVNLHVKNLALIEEENIDFDEGLNILSGETGAGKSIILGSINAALGSKTSPDFIRSGCEYGLSEITFAIPEDKIERIKELGVISCDDGELVISRKIMANRSQIKVNGQSFTSAQTRVLAHELIDIHGQHDNQLLMDESNHLSVIDDYDNSINPLLDSYKECYKEYTICKKAYESLSGDDESRIKEMAFLQYEINELESAALKPGEDEQIEADYRRMSNFQKIAGNLSEVSMLLSEGDNNLSDMAGAALKNMIAASEYDESLKDDCDILADIENLISDVAHNLSSYMDDFTFDQSEFNTLEERLDMINSLKMQYGKSIEDILSVLDDKKQKLSEYENYDEVVAARKAEYDRAYKKLMNAASLLSSQRKKTALNFSQDIINALKQLNFLDVRFEAEFEEKNPDSTGTDNVRFMISTNPGEDMKPLAKIASGGELSRIMLAIKSVMAETDVSKTLIFDEIDAGISGKTAQLVAEKLNTLSKTHQIICITHLPQIAAMADNHYVIEKSTKDNRTISNITKLSYDESIGELARMLGGSSITDAVVSNAKELKNMAQTSKDN
;
A
#
# COMPACT_ATOMS: atom_id res chain seq x y z
N MET A 1 -18.65 -7.10 0.78
CA MET A 1 -19.65 -8.02 1.34
C MET A 1 -19.08 -9.43 1.37
N LEU A 2 -19.24 -10.18 2.48
CA LEU A 2 -18.86 -11.60 2.57
C LEU A 2 -19.88 -12.44 1.79
N VAL A 3 -19.44 -13.14 0.77
CA VAL A 3 -20.32 -13.94 -0.10
C VAL A 3 -20.31 -15.41 0.31
N ASN A 4 -19.11 -15.94 0.57
CA ASN A 4 -18.97 -17.36 0.84
C ASN A 4 -17.93 -17.64 1.93
N LEU A 5 -18.19 -18.66 2.74
CA LEU A 5 -17.26 -19.23 3.69
C LEU A 5 -17.14 -20.74 3.42
N HIS A 6 -15.98 -21.18 2.97
CA HIS A 6 -15.65 -22.59 2.83
C HIS A 6 -14.70 -23.03 3.95
N VAL A 7 -15.09 -24.04 4.69
CA VAL A 7 -14.33 -24.57 5.83
C VAL A 7 -14.12 -26.07 5.63
N LYS A 8 -12.88 -26.53 5.80
CA LYS A 8 -12.55 -27.95 5.72
C LYS A 8 -11.60 -28.37 6.82
N ASN A 9 -11.93 -29.48 7.48
CA ASN A 9 -11.14 -30.12 8.55
C ASN A 9 -10.79 -29.16 9.70
N LEU A 10 -11.74 -28.35 10.16
CA LEU A 10 -11.57 -27.48 11.32
C LEU A 10 -12.50 -27.89 12.46
N ALA A 11 -11.95 -28.18 13.59
CA ALA A 11 -12.65 -28.60 14.81
C ALA A 11 -13.72 -29.70 14.54
N LEU A 12 -15.01 -29.38 14.66
CA LEU A 12 -16.12 -30.33 14.40
C LEU A 12 -16.61 -30.31 12.93
N ILE A 13 -16.10 -29.40 12.10
CA ILE A 13 -16.50 -29.30 10.69
C ILE A 13 -15.60 -30.20 9.84
N GLU A 14 -16.22 -31.11 9.10
CA GLU A 14 -15.53 -31.94 8.11
C GLU A 14 -15.32 -31.15 6.81
N GLU A 15 -16.40 -30.66 6.20
CA GLU A 15 -16.40 -29.77 5.07
C GLU A 15 -17.76 -29.07 5.01
N GLU A 16 -17.76 -27.76 5.00
CA GLU A 16 -18.95 -26.90 4.89
C GLU A 16 -18.69 -25.75 3.94
N ASN A 17 -19.75 -25.44 3.20
CA ASN A 17 -19.75 -24.29 2.27
C ASN A 17 -21.00 -23.47 2.55
N ILE A 18 -20.83 -22.23 3.01
CA ILE A 18 -21.90 -21.37 3.48
C ILE A 18 -21.94 -20.14 2.60
N ASP A 19 -23.04 -19.94 1.89
CA ASP A 19 -23.29 -18.73 1.13
C ASP A 19 -24.09 -17.75 1.99
N PHE A 20 -23.58 -16.52 2.10
CA PHE A 20 -24.24 -15.42 2.80
C PHE A 20 -24.82 -14.43 1.79
N ASP A 21 -26.01 -13.95 2.09
CA ASP A 21 -26.66 -12.92 1.28
C ASP A 21 -26.56 -11.53 1.95
N GLU A 22 -27.07 -10.52 1.25
CA GLU A 22 -27.25 -9.18 1.81
C GLU A 22 -28.26 -9.21 2.98
N GLY A 23 -28.28 -8.11 3.75
CA GLY A 23 -29.21 -7.94 4.85
C GLY A 23 -28.77 -8.69 6.12
N LEU A 24 -29.74 -9.15 6.90
CA LEU A 24 -29.56 -9.76 8.22
C LEU A 24 -29.48 -11.28 8.14
N ASN A 25 -28.28 -11.82 8.20
CA ASN A 25 -28.00 -13.26 8.27
C ASN A 25 -27.91 -13.69 9.73
N ILE A 26 -28.78 -14.57 10.15
CA ILE A 26 -28.82 -15.09 11.52
C ILE A 26 -28.40 -16.56 11.56
N LEU A 27 -27.44 -16.85 12.44
CA LEU A 27 -27.02 -18.22 12.76
C LEU A 27 -27.56 -18.60 14.12
N SER A 28 -28.56 -19.51 14.13
CA SER A 28 -29.11 -20.10 15.33
C SER A 28 -28.53 -21.51 15.58
N GLY A 29 -28.79 -22.10 16.72
CA GLY A 29 -28.35 -23.45 17.06
C GLY A 29 -28.01 -23.59 18.54
N GLU A 30 -27.74 -24.81 19.00
CA GLU A 30 -27.39 -25.08 20.40
C GLU A 30 -26.02 -24.53 20.77
N THR A 31 -25.85 -24.15 22.04
CA THR A 31 -24.55 -23.73 22.59
C THR A 31 -23.50 -24.82 22.42
N GLY A 32 -22.33 -24.51 21.93
CA GLY A 32 -21.27 -25.48 21.63
C GLY A 32 -21.44 -26.25 20.32
N ALA A 33 -22.48 -25.97 19.52
CA ALA A 33 -22.78 -26.66 18.25
C ALA A 33 -21.93 -26.23 17.07
N GLY A 34 -20.96 -25.37 17.25
CA GLY A 34 -20.09 -24.93 16.15
C GLY A 34 -20.18 -23.45 15.83
N LYS A 35 -20.99 -22.64 16.56
CA LYS A 35 -21.06 -21.19 16.40
C LYS A 35 -19.68 -20.57 16.51
N SER A 36 -18.95 -20.87 17.58
CA SER A 36 -17.58 -20.39 17.80
C SER A 36 -16.58 -20.94 16.76
N ILE A 37 -16.90 -22.08 16.11
CA ILE A 37 -16.03 -22.63 15.06
C ILE A 37 -16.15 -21.82 13.78
N ILE A 38 -17.36 -21.35 13.43
CA ILE A 38 -17.56 -20.49 12.26
C ILE A 38 -16.79 -19.18 12.43
N LEU A 39 -16.99 -18.50 13.57
CA LEU A 39 -16.23 -17.29 13.88
C LEU A 39 -14.72 -17.55 13.92
N GLY A 40 -14.31 -18.64 14.59
CA GLY A 40 -12.91 -19.04 14.60
C GLY A 40 -12.35 -19.31 13.22
N SER A 41 -13.16 -19.85 12.29
CA SER A 41 -12.76 -20.07 10.90
C SER A 41 -12.61 -18.75 10.13
N ILE A 42 -13.58 -17.83 10.28
CA ILE A 42 -13.49 -16.48 9.68
C ILE A 42 -12.25 -15.76 10.23
N ASN A 43 -12.09 -15.72 11.55
CA ASN A 43 -10.94 -15.10 12.20
C ASN A 43 -9.60 -15.72 11.77
N ALA A 44 -9.59 -17.04 11.62
CA ALA A 44 -8.42 -17.74 11.12
C ALA A 44 -8.04 -17.24 9.72
N ALA A 45 -8.98 -17.18 8.78
CA ALA A 45 -8.72 -16.69 7.43
C ALA A 45 -8.25 -15.23 7.45
N LEU A 46 -8.80 -14.37 8.31
CA LEU A 46 -8.45 -12.96 8.47
C LEU A 46 -7.11 -12.68 9.18
N GLY A 47 -6.33 -13.71 9.47
CA GLY A 47 -4.96 -13.54 9.98
C GLY A 47 -4.82 -13.58 11.50
N SER A 48 -5.87 -13.98 12.25
CA SER A 48 -5.78 -14.19 13.70
C SER A 48 -4.85 -15.35 14.06
N LYS A 49 -4.33 -15.36 15.30
CA LYS A 49 -3.51 -16.49 15.78
C LYS A 49 -4.34 -17.75 15.84
N THR A 50 -3.83 -18.84 15.29
CA THR A 50 -4.48 -20.16 15.30
C THR A 50 -3.61 -21.16 16.04
N SER A 51 -4.23 -22.02 16.87
CA SER A 51 -3.59 -23.19 17.47
C SER A 51 -3.68 -24.39 16.52
N PRO A 52 -2.69 -25.29 16.49
CA PRO A 52 -2.80 -26.59 15.82
C PRO A 52 -4.00 -27.42 16.26
N ASP A 53 -4.47 -27.23 17.50
CA ASP A 53 -5.67 -27.90 18.05
C ASP A 53 -6.96 -27.52 17.33
N PHE A 54 -6.94 -26.46 16.52
CA PHE A 54 -8.07 -26.08 15.68
C PHE A 54 -8.25 -27.00 14.46
N ILE A 55 -7.23 -27.81 14.13
CA ILE A 55 -7.31 -28.82 13.08
C ILE A 55 -8.12 -30.01 13.62
N ARG A 56 -9.06 -30.55 12.80
CA ARG A 56 -9.85 -31.72 13.12
C ARG A 56 -8.93 -32.92 13.39
N SER A 57 -9.20 -33.64 14.48
CA SER A 57 -8.43 -34.82 14.89
C SER A 57 -8.35 -35.86 13.77
N GLY A 58 -7.13 -36.26 13.42
CA GLY A 58 -6.86 -37.23 12.35
C GLY A 58 -6.70 -36.64 10.96
N CYS A 59 -6.74 -35.31 10.83
CA CYS A 59 -6.46 -34.61 9.58
C CYS A 59 -5.06 -33.96 9.58
N GLU A 60 -4.41 -33.93 8.43
CA GLU A 60 -3.08 -33.34 8.26
C GLU A 60 -3.12 -31.81 8.18
N TYR A 61 -4.25 -31.24 7.75
CA TYR A 61 -4.45 -29.81 7.61
C TYR A 61 -5.90 -29.42 7.79
N GLY A 62 -6.12 -28.18 8.17
CA GLY A 62 -7.38 -27.47 8.10
C GLY A 62 -7.32 -26.35 7.07
N LEU A 63 -8.45 -26.03 6.45
CA LEU A 63 -8.61 -24.95 5.49
C LEU A 63 -9.77 -24.05 5.91
N SER A 64 -9.56 -22.76 5.89
CA SER A 64 -10.60 -21.75 5.91
C SER A 64 -10.41 -20.82 4.72
N GLU A 65 -11.45 -20.67 3.92
CA GLU A 65 -11.45 -19.80 2.76
C GLU A 65 -12.70 -18.93 2.78
N ILE A 66 -12.51 -17.64 2.58
CA ILE A 66 -13.58 -16.65 2.57
C ILE A 66 -13.52 -15.85 1.28
N THR A 67 -14.70 -15.62 0.69
CA THR A 67 -14.85 -14.85 -0.54
C THR A 67 -15.66 -13.59 -0.26
N PHE A 68 -15.12 -12.44 -0.66
CA PHE A 68 -15.79 -11.16 -0.58
C PHE A 68 -16.12 -10.63 -1.98
N ALA A 69 -17.30 -10.06 -2.12
CA ALA A 69 -17.63 -9.18 -3.24
C ALA A 69 -17.17 -7.75 -2.88
N ILE A 70 -16.31 -7.18 -3.71
CA ILE A 70 -15.72 -5.85 -3.52
C ILE A 70 -16.41 -4.88 -4.46
N PRO A 71 -16.99 -3.78 -3.95
CA PRO A 71 -17.55 -2.74 -4.80
C PRO A 71 -16.45 -1.98 -5.57
N GLU A 72 -16.78 -1.47 -6.75
CA GLU A 72 -15.83 -0.84 -7.67
C GLU A 72 -15.04 0.32 -7.05
N ASP A 73 -15.69 1.11 -6.19
CA ASP A 73 -15.08 2.23 -5.48
C ASP A 73 -13.98 1.84 -4.50
N LYS A 74 -13.91 0.58 -4.07
CA LYS A 74 -12.90 0.05 -3.14
C LYS A 74 -11.76 -0.72 -3.81
N ILE A 75 -11.88 -1.04 -5.09
CA ILE A 75 -10.88 -1.86 -5.79
C ILE A 75 -9.50 -1.21 -5.75
N GLU A 76 -9.40 0.09 -6.00
CA GLU A 76 -8.12 0.81 -5.96
C GLU A 76 -7.50 0.76 -4.56
N ARG A 77 -8.31 0.97 -3.53
CA ARG A 77 -7.86 0.89 -2.14
C ARG A 77 -7.32 -0.50 -1.78
N ILE A 78 -7.98 -1.55 -2.24
CA ILE A 78 -7.54 -2.94 -2.05
C ILE A 78 -6.21 -3.20 -2.79
N LYS A 79 -6.04 -2.64 -4.00
CA LYS A 79 -4.77 -2.73 -4.75
C LYS A 79 -3.62 -2.02 -4.04
N GLU A 80 -3.85 -0.85 -3.44
CA GLU A 80 -2.85 -0.14 -2.62
C GLU A 80 -2.36 -0.98 -1.43
N LEU A 81 -3.23 -1.86 -0.89
CA LEU A 81 -2.88 -2.79 0.18
C LEU A 81 -2.09 -4.02 -0.29
N GLY A 82 -1.73 -4.08 -1.57
CA GLY A 82 -0.84 -5.08 -2.16
C GLY A 82 -1.55 -6.24 -2.88
N VAL A 83 -2.86 -6.18 -3.10
CA VAL A 83 -3.60 -7.19 -3.87
C VAL A 83 -3.51 -6.88 -5.37
N ILE A 84 -2.77 -7.68 -6.14
CA ILE A 84 -2.52 -7.41 -7.57
C ILE A 84 -3.71 -7.76 -8.46
N SER A 85 -4.48 -8.78 -8.11
CA SER A 85 -5.56 -9.34 -8.93
C SER A 85 -6.90 -9.21 -8.21
N CYS A 86 -7.64 -8.14 -8.48
CA CYS A 86 -8.98 -7.88 -7.93
C CYS A 86 -9.90 -7.23 -8.97
N ASP A 87 -9.63 -7.45 -10.27
CA ASP A 87 -10.34 -6.76 -11.34
C ASP A 87 -11.78 -7.27 -11.54
N ASP A 88 -12.05 -8.52 -11.12
CA ASP A 88 -13.38 -9.14 -11.21
C ASP A 88 -14.32 -8.77 -10.04
N GLY A 89 -13.86 -7.90 -9.12
CA GLY A 89 -14.63 -7.54 -7.93
C GLY A 89 -14.74 -8.66 -6.89
N GLU A 90 -14.02 -9.76 -7.04
CA GLU A 90 -13.95 -10.85 -6.06
C GLU A 90 -12.61 -10.88 -5.35
N LEU A 91 -12.66 -11.06 -4.03
CA LEU A 91 -11.48 -11.23 -3.19
C LEU A 91 -11.59 -12.52 -2.39
N VAL A 92 -10.70 -13.46 -2.65
CA VAL A 92 -10.63 -14.74 -1.95
C VAL A 92 -9.45 -14.74 -0.99
N ILE A 93 -9.73 -14.90 0.30
CA ILE A 93 -8.72 -15.08 1.34
C ILE A 93 -8.76 -16.52 1.81
N SER A 94 -7.70 -17.27 1.60
CA SER A 94 -7.62 -18.67 2.02
C SER A 94 -6.47 -18.88 3.01
N ARG A 95 -6.73 -19.61 4.08
CA ARG A 95 -5.71 -20.02 5.05
C ARG A 95 -5.68 -21.52 5.21
N LYS A 96 -4.53 -22.10 4.88
CA LYS A 96 -4.21 -23.49 5.15
C LYS A 96 -3.40 -23.60 6.43
N ILE A 97 -3.95 -24.32 7.43
CA ILE A 97 -3.35 -24.50 8.75
C ILE A 97 -2.80 -25.92 8.81
N MET A 98 -1.54 -26.08 9.19
CA MET A 98 -0.84 -27.35 9.37
C MET A 98 -0.19 -27.37 10.76
N ALA A 99 0.21 -28.53 11.26
CA ALA A 99 0.73 -28.70 12.61
C ALA A 99 1.89 -27.72 12.95
N ASN A 100 2.79 -27.45 12.00
CA ASN A 100 4.00 -26.65 12.23
C ASN A 100 4.03 -25.32 11.46
N ARG A 101 3.04 -25.05 10.60
CA ARG A 101 2.99 -23.83 9.78
C ARG A 101 1.57 -23.50 9.35
N SER A 102 1.33 -22.23 9.07
CA SER A 102 0.13 -21.82 8.35
C SER A 102 0.51 -20.95 7.15
N GLN A 103 -0.29 -21.02 6.10
CA GLN A 103 -0.11 -20.23 4.89
C GLN A 103 -1.39 -19.49 4.58
N ILE A 104 -1.28 -18.18 4.37
CA ILE A 104 -2.38 -17.34 3.94
C ILE A 104 -2.15 -16.93 2.49
N LYS A 105 -3.19 -16.99 1.68
CA LYS A 105 -3.20 -16.50 0.31
C LYS A 105 -4.39 -15.58 0.09
N VAL A 106 -4.16 -14.50 -0.64
CA VAL A 106 -5.18 -13.55 -1.11
C VAL A 106 -5.14 -13.58 -2.63
N ASN A 107 -6.22 -13.99 -3.27
CA ASN A 107 -6.29 -14.22 -4.73
C ASN A 107 -5.08 -14.99 -5.26
N GLY A 108 -4.67 -16.06 -4.54
CA GLY A 108 -3.51 -16.89 -4.90
C GLY A 108 -2.15 -16.37 -4.46
N GLN A 109 -2.02 -15.09 -4.11
CA GLN A 109 -0.78 -14.48 -3.60
C GLN A 109 -0.55 -14.80 -2.12
N SER A 110 0.71 -15.02 -1.73
CA SER A 110 1.07 -15.23 -0.32
C SER A 110 1.07 -13.92 0.46
N PHE A 111 0.32 -13.89 1.55
CA PHE A 111 0.23 -12.77 2.47
C PHE A 111 0.71 -13.15 3.87
N THR A 112 1.23 -12.18 4.60
CA THR A 112 1.51 -12.33 6.04
C THR A 112 0.23 -12.11 6.85
N SER A 113 0.18 -12.65 8.08
CA SER A 113 -0.96 -12.40 8.99
C SER A 113 -1.16 -10.90 9.31
N ALA A 114 -0.10 -10.10 9.29
CA ALA A 114 -0.19 -8.65 9.51
C ALA A 114 -0.85 -7.93 8.31
N GLN A 115 -0.40 -8.22 7.09
CA GLN A 115 -1.01 -7.68 5.88
C GLN A 115 -2.47 -8.09 5.73
N THR A 116 -2.79 -9.36 6.03
CA THR A 116 -4.17 -9.86 5.97
C THR A 116 -5.07 -9.13 6.97
N ARG A 117 -4.59 -8.82 8.17
CA ARG A 117 -5.37 -8.05 9.16
C ARG A 117 -5.66 -6.63 8.69
N VAL A 118 -4.69 -5.95 8.09
CA VAL A 118 -4.92 -4.62 7.51
C VAL A 118 -5.98 -4.67 6.42
N LEU A 119 -5.90 -5.68 5.53
CA LEU A 119 -6.90 -5.89 4.49
C LEU A 119 -8.28 -6.23 5.07
N ALA A 120 -8.33 -7.05 6.12
CA ALA A 120 -9.58 -7.45 6.76
C ALA A 120 -10.37 -6.25 7.32
N HIS A 121 -9.71 -5.24 7.87
CA HIS A 121 -10.36 -4.03 8.40
C HIS A 121 -11.15 -3.24 7.34
N GLU A 122 -10.77 -3.32 6.06
CA GLU A 122 -11.52 -2.67 4.96
C GLU A 122 -12.76 -3.46 4.55
N LEU A 123 -12.90 -4.72 4.98
CA LEU A 123 -13.88 -5.67 4.46
C LEU A 123 -14.93 -6.04 5.50
N ILE A 124 -14.53 -6.25 6.73
CA ILE A 124 -15.34 -6.88 7.77
C ILE A 124 -14.93 -6.40 9.16
N ASP A 125 -15.93 -6.18 10.02
CA ASP A 125 -15.72 -5.85 11.41
C ASP A 125 -16.43 -6.90 12.29
N ILE A 126 -15.72 -7.49 13.24
CA ILE A 126 -16.21 -8.58 14.08
C ILE A 126 -16.31 -8.11 15.53
N HIS A 127 -17.48 -8.27 16.13
CA HIS A 127 -17.81 -7.84 17.48
C HIS A 127 -18.10 -9.06 18.38
N GLY A 128 -17.12 -9.47 19.18
CA GLY A 128 -17.19 -10.62 20.11
C GLY A 128 -16.11 -10.58 21.19
N GLN A 129 -16.06 -11.61 22.03
CA GLN A 129 -15.29 -11.63 23.28
C GLN A 129 -13.75 -11.64 23.09
N HIS A 130 -13.22 -11.93 21.90
CA HIS A 130 -11.79 -12.16 21.67
C HIS A 130 -11.23 -11.47 20.41
N ASP A 131 -11.94 -10.52 19.83
CA ASP A 131 -11.54 -9.93 18.56
C ASP A 131 -10.90 -8.55 18.70
N ASN A 132 -9.95 -8.26 17.80
CA ASN A 132 -9.31 -6.95 17.66
C ASN A 132 -10.32 -5.95 17.08
N GLN A 133 -11.12 -5.36 17.95
CA GLN A 133 -12.08 -4.33 17.57
C GLN A 133 -11.35 -3.02 17.34
N LEU A 134 -11.55 -2.39 16.19
CA LEU A 134 -11.01 -1.06 15.87
C LEU A 134 -11.25 -0.04 17.00
N LEU A 135 -12.44 -0.08 17.62
CA LEU A 135 -12.83 0.83 18.69
C LEU A 135 -12.26 0.46 20.07
N MET A 136 -11.61 -0.70 20.21
CA MET A 136 -10.89 -1.04 21.44
C MET A 136 -9.47 -0.47 21.46
N ASP A 137 -8.93 -0.11 20.30
CA ASP A 137 -7.68 0.61 20.19
C ASP A 137 -7.95 2.11 20.26
N GLU A 138 -7.51 2.72 21.37
CA GLU A 138 -7.69 4.15 21.62
C GLU A 138 -7.11 5.04 20.50
N SER A 139 -6.13 4.54 19.75
CA SER A 139 -5.52 5.27 18.62
C SER A 139 -6.50 5.55 17.47
N ASN A 140 -7.59 4.78 17.38
CA ASN A 140 -8.61 4.94 16.33
C ASN A 140 -9.76 5.88 16.75
N HIS A 141 -9.87 6.26 18.02
CA HIS A 141 -11.00 7.06 18.48
C HIS A 141 -11.08 8.44 17.82
N LEU A 142 -9.93 9.02 17.51
CA LEU A 142 -9.86 10.30 16.81
C LEU A 142 -10.42 10.21 15.39
N SER A 143 -10.06 9.18 14.65
CA SER A 143 -10.55 8.97 13.27
C SER A 143 -12.06 8.75 13.25
N VAL A 144 -12.61 8.06 14.24
CA VAL A 144 -14.06 7.85 14.35
C VAL A 144 -14.82 9.19 14.48
N ILE A 145 -14.28 10.16 15.21
CA ILE A 145 -14.88 11.50 15.31
C ILE A 145 -14.73 12.24 13.98
N ASP A 146 -13.58 12.12 13.33
CA ASP A 146 -13.32 12.75 12.04
C ASP A 146 -14.24 12.18 10.94
N ASP A 147 -14.48 10.87 10.94
CA ASP A 147 -15.37 10.19 9.99
C ASP A 147 -16.87 10.47 10.24
N TYR A 148 -17.25 10.76 11.49
CA TYR A 148 -18.66 11.05 11.84
C TYR A 148 -19.15 12.37 11.27
N ASP A 149 -18.28 13.37 11.07
CA ASP A 149 -18.65 14.69 10.58
C ASP A 149 -17.74 15.15 9.43
N ASN A 150 -18.22 15.06 8.21
CA ASN A 150 -17.51 15.48 7.00
C ASN A 150 -17.04 16.95 7.02
N SER A 151 -17.59 17.79 7.93
CA SER A 151 -17.14 19.19 8.06
C SER A 151 -15.73 19.32 8.65
N ILE A 152 -15.19 18.24 9.23
CA ILE A 152 -13.83 18.17 9.77
C ILE A 152 -12.80 18.04 8.63
N ASN A 153 -13.13 17.35 7.55
CA ASN A 153 -12.19 17.04 6.46
C ASN A 153 -11.47 18.28 5.88
N PRO A 154 -12.15 19.39 5.55
CA PRO A 154 -11.47 20.59 5.04
C PRO A 154 -10.52 21.22 6.05
N LEU A 155 -10.85 21.14 7.36
CA LEU A 155 -10.00 21.67 8.44
C LEU A 155 -8.78 20.77 8.65
N LEU A 156 -8.95 19.46 8.56
CA LEU A 156 -7.88 18.48 8.63
C LEU A 156 -6.91 18.63 7.46
N ASP A 157 -7.42 18.83 6.24
CA ASP A 157 -6.58 19.03 5.06
C ASP A 157 -5.80 20.34 5.16
N SER A 158 -6.44 21.43 5.59
CA SER A 158 -5.75 22.70 5.86
C SER A 158 -4.68 22.55 6.95
N TYR A 159 -4.96 21.78 8.00
CA TYR A 159 -3.98 21.46 9.03
C TYR A 159 -2.79 20.67 8.46
N LYS A 160 -3.04 19.63 7.65
CA LYS A 160 -1.99 18.82 7.02
C LYS A 160 -1.05 19.65 6.14
N GLU A 161 -1.60 20.62 5.40
CA GLU A 161 -0.79 21.57 4.61
C GLU A 161 0.11 22.41 5.53
N CYS A 162 -0.46 22.99 6.60
CA CYS A 162 0.31 23.75 7.59
C CYS A 162 1.37 22.88 8.29
N TYR A 163 1.05 21.62 8.60
CA TYR A 163 1.98 20.68 9.22
C TYR A 163 3.15 20.32 8.30
N LYS A 164 2.88 20.16 7.01
CA LYS A 164 3.92 19.94 6.00
C LYS A 164 4.86 21.14 5.91
N GLU A 165 4.32 22.35 5.83
CA GLU A 165 5.09 23.60 5.84
C GLU A 165 5.96 23.73 7.10
N TYR A 166 5.35 23.50 8.26
CA TYR A 166 6.04 23.50 9.57
C TYR A 166 7.18 22.48 9.61
N THR A 167 6.94 21.24 9.14
CA THR A 167 7.95 20.18 9.16
C THR A 167 9.15 20.52 8.29
N ILE A 168 8.93 21.15 7.15
CA ILE A 168 10.00 21.65 6.26
C ILE A 168 10.79 22.75 6.96
N CYS A 169 10.11 23.77 7.49
CA CYS A 169 10.75 24.88 8.19
C CYS A 169 11.51 24.40 9.44
N LYS A 170 10.93 23.46 10.18
CA LYS A 170 11.57 22.84 11.35
C LYS A 170 12.87 22.16 10.99
N LYS A 171 12.84 21.27 9.98
CA LYS A 171 14.06 20.57 9.51
C LYS A 171 15.13 21.56 9.02
N ALA A 172 14.72 22.58 8.28
CA ALA A 172 15.65 23.62 7.80
C ALA A 172 16.29 24.39 8.96
N TYR A 173 15.54 24.73 10.00
CA TYR A 173 16.06 25.41 11.19
C TYR A 173 16.96 24.46 12.02
N GLU A 174 16.50 23.23 12.29
CA GLU A 174 17.27 22.24 13.07
C GLU A 174 18.59 21.84 12.39
N SER A 175 18.63 21.80 11.06
CA SER A 175 19.87 21.51 10.32
C SER A 175 20.94 22.59 10.48
N LEU A 176 20.55 23.82 10.80
CA LEU A 176 21.46 24.94 11.07
C LEU A 176 21.86 25.03 12.56
N SER A 177 21.11 24.43 13.49
CA SER A 177 21.37 24.52 14.93
C SER A 177 22.39 23.48 15.45
N GLY A 178 23.24 22.95 14.57
CA GLY A 178 24.32 22.00 14.92
C GLY A 178 25.52 22.66 15.61
N ASP A 179 26.35 21.80 16.23
CA ASP A 179 27.55 22.18 16.98
C ASP A 179 28.50 23.05 16.10
N ASP A 180 28.95 24.19 16.60
CA ASP A 180 29.84 25.14 15.89
C ASP A 180 31.10 24.46 15.36
N GLU A 181 31.65 23.48 16.10
CA GLU A 181 32.84 22.74 15.68
C GLU A 181 32.57 21.83 14.47
N SER A 182 31.39 21.23 14.41
CA SER A 182 30.95 20.43 13.25
C SER A 182 30.74 21.30 12.01
N ARG A 183 30.16 22.49 12.20
CA ARG A 183 29.93 23.48 11.14
C ARG A 183 31.24 23.97 10.53
N ILE A 184 32.22 24.34 11.36
CA ILE A 184 33.54 24.80 10.90
C ILE A 184 34.23 23.73 10.06
N LYS A 185 34.15 22.46 10.48
CA LYS A 185 34.67 21.32 9.71
C LYS A 185 33.96 21.14 8.38
N GLU A 186 32.62 21.26 8.39
CA GLU A 186 31.81 21.14 7.16
C GLU A 186 32.06 22.29 6.20
N MET A 187 32.20 23.53 6.69
CA MET A 187 32.59 24.69 5.86
C MET A 187 33.95 24.48 5.20
N ALA A 188 34.95 24.02 5.97
CA ALA A 188 36.28 23.75 5.42
C ALA A 188 36.21 22.62 4.35
N PHE A 189 35.42 21.60 4.56
CA PHE A 189 35.22 20.52 3.60
C PHE A 189 34.50 21.00 2.33
N LEU A 190 33.39 21.76 2.47
CA LEU A 190 32.69 22.38 1.35
C LEU A 190 33.61 23.28 0.53
N GLN A 191 34.39 24.12 1.22
CA GLN A 191 35.36 25.02 0.54
C GLN A 191 36.40 24.22 -0.24
N TYR A 192 36.89 23.10 0.30
CA TYR A 192 37.81 22.20 -0.40
C TYR A 192 37.16 21.63 -1.67
N GLU A 193 35.97 21.07 -1.55
CA GLU A 193 35.25 20.47 -2.69
C GLU A 193 34.88 21.52 -3.76
N ILE A 194 34.45 22.71 -3.34
CA ILE A 194 34.17 23.83 -4.27
C ILE A 194 35.45 24.20 -5.03
N ASN A 195 36.58 24.36 -4.32
CA ASN A 195 37.85 24.69 -4.95
C ASN A 195 38.31 23.60 -5.95
N GLU A 196 38.09 22.34 -5.62
CA GLU A 196 38.39 21.19 -6.51
C GLU A 196 37.55 21.30 -7.79
N LEU A 197 36.22 21.49 -7.66
CA LEU A 197 35.31 21.57 -8.80
C LEU A 197 35.52 22.83 -9.63
N GLU A 198 35.79 23.98 -8.99
CA GLU A 198 36.12 25.22 -9.70
C GLU A 198 37.44 25.14 -10.45
N SER A 199 38.46 24.54 -9.83
CA SER A 199 39.78 24.36 -10.45
C SER A 199 39.69 23.42 -11.66
N ALA A 200 38.75 22.52 -11.66
CA ALA A 200 38.49 21.67 -12.81
C ALA A 200 37.91 22.44 -14.02
N ALA A 201 37.32 23.60 -13.81
CA ALA A 201 36.78 24.50 -14.85
C ALA A 201 35.98 23.78 -15.93
N LEU A 202 35.04 22.92 -15.51
CA LEU A 202 34.24 22.09 -16.40
C LEU A 202 33.28 22.91 -17.25
N LYS A 203 33.12 22.52 -18.51
CA LYS A 203 32.18 23.14 -19.45
C LYS A 203 31.12 22.15 -19.88
N PRO A 204 29.81 22.50 -19.94
CA PRO A 204 28.77 21.62 -20.45
C PRO A 204 29.12 21.06 -21.84
N GLY A 205 29.00 19.73 -22.00
CA GLY A 205 29.32 19.05 -23.26
C GLY A 205 30.81 18.86 -23.56
N GLU A 206 31.73 19.31 -22.70
CA GLU A 206 33.18 19.15 -22.86
C GLU A 206 33.59 17.66 -22.89
N ASP A 207 32.94 16.83 -22.06
CA ASP A 207 33.20 15.41 -21.96
C ASP A 207 32.91 14.66 -23.26
N GLU A 208 31.77 14.94 -23.90
CA GLU A 208 31.43 14.35 -25.19
C GLU A 208 32.45 14.72 -26.27
N GLN A 209 32.87 15.95 -26.28
CA GLN A 209 33.83 16.45 -27.25
C GLN A 209 35.22 15.83 -27.03
N ILE A 210 35.73 15.87 -25.79
CA ILE A 210 37.03 15.27 -25.45
C ILE A 210 37.01 13.75 -25.68
N GLU A 211 35.93 13.05 -25.36
CA GLU A 211 35.81 11.61 -25.63
C GLU A 211 35.85 11.33 -27.13
N ALA A 212 35.21 12.13 -27.95
CA ALA A 212 35.25 12.02 -29.41
C ALA A 212 36.67 12.27 -29.94
N ASP A 213 37.35 13.31 -29.46
CA ASP A 213 38.71 13.64 -29.85
C ASP A 213 39.73 12.61 -29.38
N TYR A 214 39.57 12.10 -28.15
CA TYR A 214 40.37 10.99 -27.60
C TYR A 214 40.21 9.73 -28.41
N ARG A 215 38.98 9.34 -28.76
CA ARG A 215 38.71 8.19 -29.62
C ARG A 215 39.34 8.33 -31.01
N ARG A 216 39.27 9.54 -31.60
CA ARG A 216 39.88 9.85 -32.86
C ARG A 216 41.40 9.71 -32.81
N MET A 217 42.03 10.30 -31.78
CA MET A 217 43.49 10.25 -31.58
C MET A 217 43.99 8.88 -31.16
N SER A 218 43.27 8.18 -30.29
CA SER A 218 43.57 6.80 -29.88
C SER A 218 43.56 5.79 -31.07
N ASN A 219 42.69 6.02 -32.05
CA ASN A 219 42.67 5.24 -33.26
C ASN A 219 43.69 5.70 -34.31
N PHE A 220 44.32 6.86 -34.10
CA PHE A 220 45.29 7.48 -35.03
C PHE A 220 46.42 6.54 -35.35
N GLN A 221 47.06 5.91 -34.35
CA GLN A 221 48.17 4.99 -34.58
C GLN A 221 47.77 3.79 -35.43
N LYS A 222 46.56 3.29 -35.27
CA LYS A 222 46.03 2.17 -36.10
C LYS A 222 45.72 2.64 -37.52
N ILE A 223 45.10 3.82 -37.63
CA ILE A 223 44.76 4.43 -38.91
C ILE A 223 46.06 4.73 -39.67
N ALA A 224 46.99 5.47 -39.04
CA ALA A 224 48.28 5.81 -39.63
C ALA A 224 49.09 4.56 -40.02
N GLY A 225 49.12 3.54 -39.16
CA GLY A 225 49.78 2.26 -39.49
C GLY A 225 49.19 1.57 -40.70
N ASN A 226 47.86 1.45 -40.79
CA ASN A 226 47.19 0.86 -41.94
C ASN A 226 47.36 1.73 -43.20
N LEU A 227 47.29 3.06 -43.08
CA LEU A 227 47.48 3.95 -44.23
C LEU A 227 48.92 3.92 -44.75
N SER A 228 49.90 3.85 -43.82
CA SER A 228 51.31 3.67 -44.18
C SER A 228 51.56 2.34 -44.94
N GLU A 229 50.90 1.27 -44.48
CA GLU A 229 50.98 -0.04 -45.20
C GLU A 229 50.33 0.07 -46.58
N VAL A 230 49.20 0.77 -46.71
CA VAL A 230 48.56 1.01 -48.01
C VAL A 230 49.45 1.88 -48.91
N SER A 231 50.09 2.93 -48.37
CA SER A 231 51.03 3.78 -49.12
C SER A 231 52.22 2.99 -49.63
N MET A 232 52.82 2.15 -48.80
CA MET A 232 53.88 1.23 -49.23
C MET A 232 53.46 0.29 -50.37
N LEU A 233 52.23 -0.25 -50.30
CA LEU A 233 51.72 -1.11 -51.35
C LEU A 233 51.41 -0.37 -52.66
N LEU A 234 50.93 0.88 -52.55
CA LEU A 234 50.54 1.68 -53.71
C LEU A 234 51.72 2.29 -54.43
N SER A 235 52.67 2.94 -53.70
CA SER A 235 53.69 3.82 -54.35
C SER A 235 55.07 3.83 -53.70
N GLU A 236 55.23 3.51 -52.40
CA GLU A 236 56.50 3.74 -51.69
C GLU A 236 57.33 2.48 -51.48
N GLY A 237 56.75 1.30 -51.51
CA GLY A 237 57.45 0.02 -51.26
C GLY A 237 58.15 -0.55 -52.51
N ASP A 238 59.09 -1.48 -52.30
CA ASP A 238 59.69 -2.27 -53.40
C ASP A 238 58.59 -3.15 -54.05
N ASN A 239 58.44 -3.06 -55.35
CA ASN A 239 57.40 -3.68 -56.14
C ASN A 239 55.99 -3.18 -55.82
N ASN A 240 55.85 -1.89 -55.67
CA ASN A 240 54.55 -1.25 -55.43
C ASN A 240 53.63 -1.37 -56.68
N LEU A 241 52.35 -1.12 -56.46
CA LEU A 241 51.33 -1.27 -57.54
C LEU A 241 51.54 -0.22 -58.66
N SER A 242 52.01 0.99 -58.34
CA SER A 242 52.30 2.04 -59.34
C SER A 242 53.40 1.58 -60.30
N ASP A 243 54.53 1.07 -59.78
CA ASP A 243 55.64 0.60 -60.57
C ASP A 243 55.24 -0.61 -61.41
N MET A 244 54.47 -1.55 -60.84
CA MET A 244 53.96 -2.73 -61.52
C MET A 244 52.99 -2.36 -62.66
N ALA A 245 52.08 -1.40 -62.41
CA ALA A 245 51.14 -0.93 -63.44
C ALA A 245 51.84 -0.19 -64.54
N GLY A 246 52.81 0.66 -64.24
CA GLY A 246 53.60 1.36 -65.19
C GLY A 246 54.47 0.38 -66.08
N ALA A 247 55.05 -0.63 -65.43
CA ALA A 247 55.79 -1.67 -66.19
C ALA A 247 54.87 -2.51 -67.09
N ALA A 248 53.67 -2.84 -66.63
CA ALA A 248 52.66 -3.55 -67.43
C ALA A 248 52.18 -2.67 -68.59
N LEU A 249 51.88 -1.39 -68.35
CA LEU A 249 51.49 -0.48 -69.41
C LEU A 249 52.57 -0.31 -70.45
N LYS A 250 53.84 -0.12 -70.08
CA LYS A 250 54.96 -0.04 -70.97
C LYS A 250 55.12 -1.25 -71.88
N ASN A 251 54.97 -2.42 -71.29
CA ASN A 251 55.03 -3.68 -72.05
C ASN A 251 53.81 -3.83 -72.97
N MET A 252 52.64 -3.45 -72.56
CA MET A 252 51.40 -3.49 -73.33
C MET A 252 51.47 -2.52 -74.54
N ILE A 253 51.98 -1.27 -74.30
CA ILE A 253 52.21 -0.30 -75.36
C ILE A 253 53.17 -0.85 -76.40
N ALA A 254 54.29 -1.47 -75.98
CA ALA A 254 55.23 -2.12 -76.89
C ALA A 254 54.61 -3.28 -77.70
N ALA A 255 53.69 -4.01 -77.10
CA ALA A 255 52.95 -5.10 -77.78
C ALA A 255 51.90 -4.54 -78.76
N SER A 256 51.23 -3.43 -78.41
CA SER A 256 50.21 -2.81 -79.26
C SER A 256 50.79 -2.19 -80.57
N GLU A 257 52.11 -1.92 -80.62
CA GLU A 257 52.77 -1.51 -81.84
C GLU A 257 52.74 -2.62 -82.90
N TYR A 258 52.60 -3.89 -82.48
CA TYR A 258 52.58 -5.03 -83.36
C TYR A 258 51.15 -5.63 -83.54
N ASP A 259 50.21 -5.30 -82.67
CA ASP A 259 48.82 -5.76 -82.76
C ASP A 259 47.87 -4.67 -82.30
N GLU A 260 47.14 -4.08 -83.23
CA GLU A 260 46.22 -2.97 -83.00
C GLU A 260 45.03 -3.32 -82.13
N SER A 261 44.67 -4.60 -81.97
CA SER A 261 43.59 -5.07 -81.12
C SER A 261 43.85 -4.92 -79.61
N LEU A 262 45.11 -4.64 -79.22
CA LEU A 262 45.56 -4.46 -77.87
C LEU A 262 45.44 -2.96 -77.36
N LYS A 263 44.98 -2.04 -78.21
CA LYS A 263 44.88 -0.65 -77.87
C LYS A 263 43.90 -0.39 -76.74
N ASP A 264 42.75 -1.04 -76.76
CA ASP A 264 41.74 -0.91 -75.72
C ASP A 264 42.27 -1.37 -74.34
N ASP A 265 43.07 -2.45 -74.32
CA ASP A 265 43.73 -2.92 -73.09
C ASP A 265 44.85 -1.98 -72.63
N CYS A 266 45.53 -1.22 -73.51
CA CYS A 266 46.46 -0.16 -73.13
C CYS A 266 45.74 0.99 -72.44
N ASP A 267 44.59 1.40 -72.97
CA ASP A 267 43.80 2.49 -72.36
C ASP A 267 43.32 2.08 -70.98
N ILE A 268 42.84 0.85 -70.81
CA ILE A 268 42.42 0.31 -69.47
C ILE A 268 43.63 0.29 -68.53
N LEU A 269 44.81 -0.11 -68.93
CA LEU A 269 46.01 -0.11 -68.07
C LEU A 269 46.47 1.31 -67.73
N ALA A 270 46.35 2.23 -68.68
CA ALA A 270 46.62 3.64 -68.42
C ALA A 270 45.62 4.25 -67.35
N ASP A 271 44.35 3.91 -67.47
CA ASP A 271 43.35 4.30 -66.51
C ASP A 271 43.63 3.68 -65.12
N ILE A 272 44.07 2.46 -65.03
CA ILE A 272 44.46 1.82 -63.75
C ILE A 272 45.68 2.53 -63.16
N GLU A 273 46.71 2.84 -63.92
CA GLU A 273 47.89 3.59 -63.47
C GLU A 273 47.50 4.96 -62.92
N ASN A 274 46.65 5.68 -63.65
CA ASN A 274 46.12 6.98 -63.20
C ASN A 274 45.32 6.86 -61.90
N LEU A 275 44.43 5.86 -61.79
CA LEU A 275 43.65 5.62 -60.58
C LEU A 275 44.52 5.28 -59.38
N ILE A 276 45.57 4.48 -59.55
CA ILE A 276 46.55 4.17 -58.51
C ILE A 276 47.27 5.45 -58.06
N SER A 277 47.72 6.26 -59.04
CA SER A 277 48.37 7.55 -58.76
C SER A 277 47.47 8.52 -58.00
N ASP A 278 46.20 8.62 -58.43
CA ASP A 278 45.20 9.47 -57.76
C ASP A 278 44.96 9.02 -56.32
N VAL A 279 44.79 7.74 -56.06
CA VAL A 279 44.62 7.22 -54.71
C VAL A 279 45.86 7.45 -53.86
N ALA A 280 47.05 7.22 -54.40
CA ALA A 280 48.31 7.45 -53.70
C ALA A 280 48.52 8.93 -53.37
N HIS A 281 48.16 9.84 -54.29
CA HIS A 281 48.23 11.28 -54.07
C HIS A 281 47.23 11.72 -52.97
N ASN A 282 45.99 11.25 -53.07
CA ASN A 282 44.94 11.54 -52.06
C ASN A 282 45.36 11.04 -50.69
N LEU A 283 45.94 9.83 -50.62
CA LEU A 283 46.41 9.24 -49.37
C LEU A 283 47.58 10.02 -48.79
N SER A 284 48.57 10.42 -49.62
CA SER A 284 49.70 11.24 -49.19
C SER A 284 49.21 12.58 -48.67
N SER A 285 48.32 13.26 -49.38
CA SER A 285 47.72 14.53 -48.91
C SER A 285 46.98 14.35 -47.59
N TYR A 286 46.21 13.25 -47.44
CA TYR A 286 45.53 12.93 -46.21
C TYR A 286 46.51 12.67 -45.05
N MET A 287 47.61 11.96 -45.29
CA MET A 287 48.64 11.68 -44.30
C MET A 287 49.45 12.92 -43.92
N ASP A 288 49.68 13.84 -44.83
CA ASP A 288 50.36 15.12 -44.55
C ASP A 288 49.53 16.03 -43.64
N ASP A 289 48.22 16.08 -43.86
CA ASP A 289 47.29 16.82 -43.00
C ASP A 289 47.02 16.08 -41.63
N PHE A 290 47.34 14.80 -41.55
CA PHE A 290 47.08 13.95 -40.42
C PHE A 290 48.29 13.88 -39.48
N THR A 291 48.49 14.97 -38.73
CA THR A 291 49.56 15.03 -37.74
C THR A 291 49.10 14.56 -36.38
N PHE A 292 49.88 13.68 -35.76
CA PHE A 292 49.65 13.24 -34.36
C PHE A 292 50.58 14.02 -33.45
N ASP A 293 49.97 14.79 -32.51
CA ASP A 293 50.70 15.42 -31.43
C ASP A 293 50.55 14.59 -30.15
N GLN A 294 51.63 13.96 -29.74
CA GLN A 294 51.69 13.15 -28.50
C GLN A 294 51.40 14.00 -27.26
N SER A 295 51.77 15.26 -27.26
CA SER A 295 51.54 16.19 -26.16
C SER A 295 50.07 16.53 -26.04
N GLU A 296 49.39 16.75 -27.16
CA GLU A 296 47.95 17.01 -27.21
C GLU A 296 47.17 15.78 -26.74
N PHE A 297 47.55 14.59 -27.22
CA PHE A 297 46.92 13.33 -26.79
C PHE A 297 47.01 13.09 -25.29
N ASN A 298 48.22 13.28 -24.71
CA ASN A 298 48.40 13.12 -23.26
C ASN A 298 47.55 14.16 -22.48
N THR A 299 47.44 15.37 -23.00
CA THR A 299 46.61 16.41 -22.37
C THR A 299 45.13 16.07 -22.37
N LEU A 300 44.64 15.48 -23.49
CA LEU A 300 43.25 14.98 -23.58
C LEU A 300 43.00 13.81 -22.64
N GLU A 301 43.96 12.86 -22.52
CA GLU A 301 43.88 11.71 -21.62
C GLU A 301 43.81 12.18 -20.16
N GLU A 302 44.72 13.04 -19.73
CA GLU A 302 44.72 13.58 -18.38
C GLU A 302 43.42 14.35 -18.08
N ARG A 303 42.92 15.12 -19.07
CA ARG A 303 41.65 15.85 -18.92
C ARG A 303 40.45 14.95 -18.82
N LEU A 304 40.38 13.88 -19.64
CA LEU A 304 39.33 12.89 -19.63
C LEU A 304 39.33 12.12 -18.31
N ASP A 305 40.48 11.69 -17.84
CA ASP A 305 40.62 10.99 -16.56
C ASP A 305 40.17 11.83 -15.39
N MET A 306 40.52 13.15 -15.40
CA MET A 306 40.05 14.09 -14.39
C MET A 306 38.52 14.21 -14.43
N ILE A 307 37.91 14.41 -15.61
CA ILE A 307 36.44 14.50 -15.76
C ILE A 307 35.77 13.23 -15.27
N ASN A 308 36.28 12.05 -15.67
CA ASN A 308 35.74 10.76 -15.27
C ASN A 308 35.83 10.55 -13.74
N SER A 309 36.93 10.96 -13.13
CA SER A 309 37.10 10.92 -11.67
C SER A 309 36.05 11.78 -10.96
N LEU A 310 35.82 13.00 -11.45
CA LEU A 310 34.80 13.89 -10.92
C LEU A 310 33.38 13.37 -11.15
N LYS A 311 33.11 12.74 -12.31
CA LYS A 311 31.83 12.08 -12.58
C LYS A 311 31.56 10.92 -11.61
N MET A 312 32.57 10.12 -11.28
CA MET A 312 32.43 9.03 -10.31
C MET A 312 32.15 9.54 -8.89
N GLN A 313 32.62 10.72 -8.55
CA GLN A 313 32.54 11.26 -7.20
C GLN A 313 31.29 12.12 -6.99
N TYR A 314 30.90 12.95 -7.98
CA TYR A 314 29.91 14.01 -7.82
C TYR A 314 28.64 13.87 -8.67
N GLY A 315 28.64 13.07 -9.74
CA GLY A 315 27.47 12.92 -10.60
C GLY A 315 27.79 12.23 -11.92
N LYS A 316 26.77 11.87 -12.68
CA LYS A 316 26.94 11.09 -13.92
C LYS A 316 27.24 11.94 -15.16
N SER A 317 26.97 13.25 -15.09
CA SER A 317 27.20 14.20 -16.16
C SER A 317 27.91 15.46 -15.64
N ILE A 318 28.45 16.27 -16.54
CA ILE A 318 29.03 17.57 -16.16
C ILE A 318 27.95 18.51 -15.62
N GLU A 319 26.72 18.43 -16.14
CA GLU A 319 25.59 19.21 -15.66
C GLU A 319 25.24 18.84 -14.22
N ASP A 320 25.24 17.53 -13.88
CA ASP A 320 25.04 17.08 -12.50
C ASP A 320 26.12 17.64 -11.57
N ILE A 321 27.39 17.63 -12.00
CA ILE A 321 28.51 18.14 -11.23
C ILE A 321 28.40 19.64 -11.01
N LEU A 322 28.01 20.39 -12.05
CA LEU A 322 27.80 21.86 -11.95
C LEU A 322 26.62 22.18 -11.05
N SER A 323 25.55 21.39 -11.09
CA SER A 323 24.43 21.53 -10.15
C SER A 323 24.87 21.28 -8.71
N VAL A 324 25.67 20.23 -8.48
CA VAL A 324 26.27 19.96 -7.15
C VAL A 324 27.19 21.09 -6.69
N LEU A 325 27.94 21.69 -7.60
CA LEU A 325 28.79 22.85 -7.29
C LEU A 325 27.95 24.05 -6.84
N ASP A 326 26.84 24.32 -7.54
CA ASP A 326 25.94 25.42 -7.18
C ASP A 326 25.26 25.18 -5.83
N ASP A 327 24.80 23.95 -5.58
CA ASP A 327 24.23 23.55 -4.28
C ASP A 327 25.24 23.70 -3.13
N LYS A 328 26.51 23.30 -3.37
CA LYS A 328 27.59 23.46 -2.38
C LYS A 328 27.93 24.93 -2.14
N LYS A 329 27.96 25.77 -3.17
CA LYS A 329 28.17 27.21 -3.03
C LYS A 329 27.05 27.87 -2.25
N GLN A 330 25.81 27.50 -2.56
CA GLN A 330 24.65 27.98 -1.80
C GLN A 330 24.77 27.60 -0.32
N LYS A 331 25.10 26.36 -0.05
CA LYS A 331 25.26 25.87 1.33
C LYS A 331 26.42 26.56 2.05
N LEU A 332 27.54 26.82 1.38
CA LEU A 332 28.67 27.56 1.95
C LEU A 332 28.27 28.99 2.26
N SER A 333 27.61 29.70 1.32
CA SER A 333 27.10 31.04 1.53
C SER A 333 26.10 31.13 2.69
N GLU A 334 25.26 30.09 2.90
CA GLU A 334 24.38 30.00 4.05
C GLU A 334 25.18 29.91 5.37
N TYR A 335 26.29 29.20 5.38
CA TYR A 335 27.17 29.15 6.54
C TYR A 335 27.96 30.43 6.80
N GLU A 336 28.37 31.16 5.75
CA GLU A 336 29.09 32.43 5.87
C GLU A 336 28.20 33.53 6.48
N ASN A 337 26.90 33.52 6.13
CA ASN A 337 25.89 34.44 6.69
C ASN A 337 25.06 33.78 7.80
N TYR A 338 25.69 32.90 8.56
CA TYR A 338 25.02 32.00 9.50
C TYR A 338 24.05 32.68 10.45
N ASP A 339 24.44 33.76 11.11
CA ASP A 339 23.60 34.42 12.11
C ASP A 339 22.34 35.05 11.49
N GLU A 340 22.47 35.61 10.30
CA GLU A 340 21.34 36.18 9.54
C GLU A 340 20.44 35.05 9.00
N VAL A 341 21.04 33.99 8.46
CA VAL A 341 20.31 32.84 7.94
C VAL A 341 19.58 32.11 9.06
N VAL A 342 20.24 31.89 10.22
CA VAL A 342 19.60 31.26 11.39
C VAL A 342 18.45 32.12 11.88
N ALA A 343 18.61 33.44 11.99
CA ALA A 343 17.55 34.33 12.40
C ALA A 343 16.37 34.32 11.41
N ALA A 344 16.66 34.31 10.08
CA ALA A 344 15.64 34.22 9.04
C ALA A 344 14.88 32.86 9.09
N ARG A 345 15.60 31.74 9.17
CA ARG A 345 15.00 30.40 9.29
C ARG A 345 14.20 30.22 10.57
N LYS A 346 14.68 30.79 11.68
CA LYS A 346 13.92 30.82 12.93
C LYS A 346 12.63 31.60 12.78
N ALA A 347 12.66 32.75 12.14
CA ALA A 347 11.46 33.56 11.90
C ALA A 347 10.45 32.83 10.97
N GLU A 348 10.94 32.07 9.97
CA GLU A 348 10.10 31.22 9.12
C GLU A 348 9.48 30.08 9.94
N TYR A 349 10.27 29.37 10.75
CA TYR A 349 9.82 28.33 11.64
C TYR A 349 8.75 28.85 12.63
N ASP A 350 9.00 29.96 13.31
CA ASP A 350 8.07 30.55 14.28
C ASP A 350 6.75 30.96 13.60
N ARG A 351 6.81 31.45 12.37
CA ARG A 351 5.63 31.83 11.57
C ARG A 351 4.83 30.59 11.16
N ALA A 352 5.52 29.57 10.66
CA ALA A 352 4.91 28.30 10.27
C ALA A 352 4.29 27.59 11.48
N TYR A 353 4.98 27.58 12.62
CA TYR A 353 4.47 27.05 13.88
C TYR A 353 3.19 27.77 14.35
N LYS A 354 3.18 29.09 14.32
CA LYS A 354 1.99 29.89 14.69
C LYS A 354 0.81 29.60 13.77
N LYS A 355 1.06 29.47 12.47
CA LYS A 355 0.04 29.12 11.46
C LYS A 355 -0.52 27.72 11.73
N LEU A 356 0.36 26.75 12.02
CA LEU A 356 -0.02 25.40 12.41
C LEU A 356 -0.89 25.37 13.65
N MET A 357 -0.49 26.07 14.73
CA MET A 357 -1.25 26.09 15.98
C MET A 357 -2.62 26.75 15.83
N ASN A 358 -2.75 27.76 14.97
CA ASN A 358 -4.06 28.34 14.65
C ASN A 358 -4.96 27.32 13.92
N ALA A 359 -4.43 26.60 12.93
CA ALA A 359 -5.17 25.55 12.24
C ALA A 359 -5.53 24.40 13.19
N ALA A 360 -4.63 24.00 14.09
CA ALA A 360 -4.86 23.00 15.12
C ALA A 360 -6.00 23.38 16.06
N SER A 361 -6.03 24.66 16.49
CA SER A 361 -7.09 25.17 17.38
C SER A 361 -8.47 25.14 16.72
N LEU A 362 -8.56 25.49 15.43
CA LEU A 362 -9.81 25.41 14.68
C LEU A 362 -10.29 23.96 14.53
N LEU A 363 -9.37 23.07 14.16
CA LEU A 363 -9.63 21.63 14.02
C LEU A 363 -10.08 21.03 15.35
N SER A 364 -9.36 21.28 16.45
CA SER A 364 -9.71 20.81 17.79
C SER A 364 -11.06 21.32 18.27
N SER A 365 -11.37 22.59 18.00
CA SER A 365 -12.68 23.16 18.35
C SER A 365 -13.83 22.47 17.63
N GLN A 366 -13.67 22.20 16.33
CA GLN A 366 -14.68 21.47 15.56
C GLN A 366 -14.81 20.03 16.05
N ARG A 367 -13.71 19.33 16.29
CA ARG A 367 -13.70 17.96 16.83
C ARG A 367 -14.42 17.87 18.18
N LYS A 368 -14.15 18.79 19.10
CA LYS A 368 -14.84 18.84 20.41
C LYS A 368 -16.34 19.06 20.26
N LYS A 369 -16.76 19.91 19.32
CA LYS A 369 -18.17 20.12 19.03
C LYS A 369 -18.82 18.86 18.43
N THR A 370 -18.17 18.24 17.46
CA THR A 370 -18.60 16.99 16.83
C THR A 370 -18.69 15.86 17.84
N ALA A 371 -17.68 15.74 18.72
CA ALA A 371 -17.64 14.73 19.78
C ALA A 371 -18.81 14.84 20.78
N LEU A 372 -19.27 16.05 21.08
CA LEU A 372 -20.46 16.24 21.91
C LEU A 372 -21.71 15.71 21.22
N ASN A 373 -21.90 15.99 19.94
CA ASN A 373 -23.04 15.49 19.16
C ASN A 373 -22.98 13.96 19.05
N PHE A 374 -21.81 13.44 18.68
CA PHE A 374 -21.55 12.00 18.61
C PHE A 374 -21.85 11.29 19.93
N SER A 375 -21.38 11.85 21.05
CA SER A 375 -21.63 11.30 22.37
C SER A 375 -23.14 11.27 22.70
N GLN A 376 -23.86 12.33 22.34
CA GLN A 376 -25.31 12.39 22.57
C GLN A 376 -26.07 11.36 21.72
N ASP A 377 -25.67 11.17 20.46
CA ASP A 377 -26.31 10.20 19.58
C ASP A 377 -26.02 8.76 20.02
N ILE A 378 -24.81 8.48 20.51
CA ILE A 378 -24.46 7.20 21.13
C ILE A 378 -25.31 6.95 22.38
N ILE A 379 -25.45 7.94 23.27
CA ILE A 379 -26.32 7.82 24.47
C ILE A 379 -27.76 7.51 24.05
N ASN A 380 -28.28 8.19 23.04
CA ASN A 380 -29.64 7.97 22.56
C ASN A 380 -29.79 6.55 21.97
N ALA A 381 -28.83 6.09 21.19
CA ALA A 381 -28.82 4.74 20.65
C ALA A 381 -28.72 3.66 21.74
N LEU A 382 -27.89 3.87 22.74
CA LEU A 382 -27.76 2.96 23.89
C LEU A 382 -29.05 2.89 24.73
N LYS A 383 -29.73 4.03 24.93
CA LYS A 383 -31.05 4.04 25.59
C LYS A 383 -32.08 3.23 24.80
N GLN A 384 -32.07 3.27 23.48
CA GLN A 384 -32.92 2.41 22.63
C GLN A 384 -32.62 0.92 22.84
N LEU A 385 -31.39 0.56 23.20
CA LEU A 385 -30.97 -0.79 23.55
C LEU A 385 -31.16 -1.15 25.02
N ASN A 386 -31.97 -0.36 25.75
CA ASN A 386 -32.33 -0.56 27.15
C ASN A 386 -31.19 -0.36 28.16
N PHE A 387 -30.16 0.45 27.84
CA PHE A 387 -29.25 0.99 28.82
C PHE A 387 -29.89 2.21 29.47
N LEU A 388 -30.43 2.06 30.70
CA LEU A 388 -31.29 3.07 31.30
C LEU A 388 -30.55 4.31 31.80
N ASP A 389 -29.34 4.14 32.30
CA ASP A 389 -28.54 5.22 32.89
C ASP A 389 -27.09 5.18 32.38
N VAL A 390 -26.96 5.38 31.04
CA VAL A 390 -25.68 5.35 30.37
C VAL A 390 -25.08 6.72 30.21
N ARG A 391 -23.79 6.84 30.47
CA ARG A 391 -22.97 8.00 30.16
C ARG A 391 -21.91 7.62 29.17
N PHE A 392 -21.70 8.44 28.16
CA PHE A 392 -20.66 8.28 27.15
C PHE A 392 -20.02 9.62 26.87
N GLU A 393 -18.69 9.68 26.83
CA GLU A 393 -17.93 10.92 26.67
C GLU A 393 -16.67 10.64 25.86
N ALA A 394 -16.31 11.57 24.98
CA ALA A 394 -15.01 11.60 24.34
C ALA A 394 -14.08 12.53 25.14
N GLU A 395 -13.12 11.95 25.83
CA GLU A 395 -12.09 12.67 26.58
C GLU A 395 -10.99 13.12 25.63
N PHE A 396 -10.65 14.42 25.65
CA PHE A 396 -9.61 15.01 24.82
C PHE A 396 -8.38 15.30 25.66
N GLU A 397 -7.23 14.81 25.20
CA GLU A 397 -5.92 15.12 25.76
C GLU A 397 -5.07 15.79 24.68
N GLU A 398 -4.37 16.86 25.05
CA GLU A 398 -3.49 17.57 24.12
C GLU A 398 -2.18 16.83 23.95
N LYS A 399 -1.73 16.66 22.70
CA LYS A 399 -0.45 16.07 22.32
C LYS A 399 0.39 17.03 21.47
N ASN A 400 1.67 16.70 21.33
CA ASN A 400 2.53 17.41 20.39
C ASN A 400 1.96 17.30 18.95
N PRO A 401 2.06 18.37 18.15
CA PRO A 401 1.60 18.35 16.76
C PRO A 401 2.17 17.19 15.95
N ASP A 402 1.29 16.43 15.34
CA ASP A 402 1.64 15.39 14.36
C ASP A 402 0.78 15.53 13.08
N SER A 403 0.83 14.55 12.17
CA SER A 403 0.07 14.59 10.92
C SER A 403 -1.45 14.56 11.11
N THR A 404 -1.94 14.21 12.30
CA THR A 404 -3.38 14.07 12.62
C THR A 404 -3.93 15.22 13.46
N GLY A 405 -3.08 16.12 13.96
CA GLY A 405 -3.51 17.24 14.81
C GLY A 405 -2.76 17.28 16.14
N THR A 406 -3.38 17.97 17.08
CA THR A 406 -2.88 18.11 18.47
C THR A 406 -3.77 17.40 19.48
N ASP A 407 -4.81 16.70 19.02
CA ASP A 407 -5.76 16.00 19.88
C ASP A 407 -5.43 14.50 19.96
N ASN A 408 -5.47 13.97 21.17
CA ASN A 408 -5.65 12.56 21.45
C ASN A 408 -7.04 12.36 22.05
N VAL A 409 -7.78 11.34 21.62
CA VAL A 409 -9.16 11.12 22.04
C VAL A 409 -9.32 9.74 22.61
N ARG A 410 -10.03 9.67 23.73
CA ARG A 410 -10.39 8.42 24.39
C ARG A 410 -11.88 8.37 24.65
N PHE A 411 -12.56 7.31 24.25
CA PHE A 411 -13.96 7.08 24.59
C PHE A 411 -14.09 6.49 25.98
N MET A 412 -14.87 7.19 26.80
CA MET A 412 -15.19 6.82 28.17
C MET A 412 -16.67 6.47 28.27
N ILE A 413 -17.00 5.44 29.02
CA ILE A 413 -18.37 4.98 29.18
C ILE A 413 -18.64 4.51 30.62
N SER A 414 -19.88 4.69 31.05
CA SER A 414 -20.45 4.05 32.23
C SER A 414 -21.83 3.53 31.87
N THR A 415 -22.09 2.25 32.11
CA THR A 415 -23.33 1.56 31.71
C THR A 415 -24.33 1.41 32.86
N ASN A 416 -23.89 1.69 34.11
CA ASN A 416 -24.70 1.51 35.31
C ASN A 416 -24.71 2.77 36.18
N PRO A 417 -25.82 3.04 36.89
CA PRO A 417 -25.92 4.15 37.85
C PRO A 417 -24.84 4.05 38.94
N GLY A 418 -24.12 5.15 39.17
CA GLY A 418 -23.15 5.24 40.25
C GLY A 418 -21.78 4.61 39.96
N GLU A 419 -21.57 4.02 38.81
CA GLU A 419 -20.26 3.59 38.37
C GLU A 419 -19.43 4.76 37.80
N ASP A 420 -18.11 4.70 38.00
CA ASP A 420 -17.18 5.65 37.39
C ASP A 420 -17.08 5.41 35.88
N MET A 421 -16.77 6.48 35.16
CA MET A 421 -16.45 6.40 33.74
C MET A 421 -15.16 5.57 33.52
N LYS A 422 -15.19 4.64 32.61
CA LYS A 422 -14.05 3.77 32.27
C LYS A 422 -13.78 3.84 30.76
N PRO A 423 -12.53 3.68 30.33
CA PRO A 423 -12.23 3.50 28.91
C PRO A 423 -13.08 2.38 28.32
N LEU A 424 -13.57 2.59 27.09
CA LEU A 424 -14.36 1.61 26.35
C LEU A 424 -13.69 0.22 26.30
N ALA A 425 -12.36 0.22 26.12
CA ALA A 425 -11.53 -0.97 26.12
C ALA A 425 -11.52 -1.79 27.42
N LYS A 426 -12.03 -1.23 28.55
CA LYS A 426 -12.05 -1.89 29.85
C LYS A 426 -13.42 -2.45 30.22
N ILE A 427 -14.36 -2.53 29.30
CA ILE A 427 -15.65 -3.17 29.52
C ILE A 427 -15.45 -4.68 29.61
N ALA A 428 -15.91 -5.26 30.72
CA ALA A 428 -15.65 -6.67 31.03
C ALA A 428 -16.68 -7.65 30.44
N SER A 429 -17.89 -7.20 30.08
CA SER A 429 -18.99 -8.05 29.59
C SER A 429 -19.04 -8.06 28.06
N GLY A 430 -18.84 -9.25 27.45
CA GLY A 430 -18.91 -9.42 25.99
C GLY A 430 -20.25 -8.99 25.41
N GLY A 431 -21.37 -9.39 26.03
CA GLY A 431 -22.70 -9.01 25.55
C GLY A 431 -23.01 -7.51 25.69
N GLU A 432 -22.54 -6.83 26.76
CA GLU A 432 -22.65 -5.38 26.86
C GLU A 432 -21.83 -4.70 25.79
N LEU A 433 -20.61 -5.16 25.59
CA LEU A 433 -19.71 -4.61 24.58
C LEU A 433 -20.30 -4.75 23.17
N SER A 434 -20.82 -5.93 22.79
CA SER A 434 -21.45 -6.15 21.47
C SER A 434 -22.66 -5.22 21.25
N ARG A 435 -23.46 -4.94 22.28
CA ARG A 435 -24.56 -3.99 22.19
C ARG A 435 -24.09 -2.53 22.10
N ILE A 436 -23.03 -2.17 22.82
CA ILE A 436 -22.42 -0.84 22.70
C ILE A 436 -21.87 -0.65 21.29
N MET A 437 -21.20 -1.66 20.74
CA MET A 437 -20.73 -1.64 19.36
C MET A 437 -21.87 -1.52 18.35
N LEU A 438 -22.98 -2.23 18.56
CA LEU A 438 -24.18 -2.07 17.74
C LEU A 438 -24.70 -0.62 17.78
N ALA A 439 -24.73 0.01 18.97
CA ALA A 439 -25.13 1.41 19.09
C ALA A 439 -24.21 2.35 18.31
N ILE A 440 -22.89 2.21 18.50
CA ILE A 440 -21.88 3.03 17.82
C ILE A 440 -22.00 2.84 16.30
N LYS A 441 -22.01 1.60 15.81
CA LYS A 441 -22.15 1.28 14.38
C LYS A 441 -23.45 1.80 13.78
N SER A 442 -24.54 1.79 14.55
CA SER A 442 -25.80 2.35 14.07
C SER A 442 -25.80 3.88 13.94
N VAL A 443 -24.98 4.58 14.75
CA VAL A 443 -24.78 6.03 14.63
C VAL A 443 -23.85 6.37 13.47
N MET A 444 -22.89 5.50 13.17
CA MET A 444 -21.92 5.67 12.08
C MET A 444 -22.36 5.04 10.76
N ALA A 445 -23.56 4.50 10.65
CA ALA A 445 -24.00 3.66 9.51
C ALA A 445 -23.82 4.30 8.12
N GLU A 446 -23.82 5.63 8.01
CA GLU A 446 -23.62 6.34 6.74
C GLU A 446 -22.13 6.53 6.38
N THR A 447 -21.23 6.46 7.37
CA THR A 447 -19.80 6.74 7.20
C THR A 447 -18.92 5.51 7.41
N ASP A 448 -19.51 4.38 7.85
CA ASP A 448 -18.76 3.14 8.12
C ASP A 448 -18.19 2.54 6.82
N VAL A 449 -16.88 2.32 6.84
CA VAL A 449 -16.14 1.75 5.71
C VAL A 449 -16.43 0.26 5.54
N SER A 450 -16.63 -0.49 6.64
CA SER A 450 -16.88 -1.93 6.62
C SER A 450 -18.30 -2.25 6.19
N LYS A 451 -18.47 -3.02 5.12
CA LYS A 451 -19.80 -3.42 4.65
C LYS A 451 -20.35 -4.69 5.29
N THR A 452 -19.52 -5.48 5.96
CA THR A 452 -19.92 -6.71 6.68
C THR A 452 -19.64 -6.55 8.16
N LEU A 453 -20.66 -6.70 8.99
CA LEU A 453 -20.56 -6.65 10.45
C LEU A 453 -20.96 -8.01 11.03
N ILE A 454 -20.12 -8.56 11.89
CA ILE A 454 -20.43 -9.82 12.62
C ILE A 454 -20.65 -9.49 14.08
N PHE A 455 -21.79 -9.94 14.63
CA PHE A 455 -22.11 -9.80 16.05
C PHE A 455 -22.19 -11.18 16.72
N ASP A 456 -21.33 -11.39 17.71
CA ASP A 456 -21.39 -12.55 18.61
C ASP A 456 -21.76 -12.11 20.02
N GLU A 457 -22.40 -12.99 20.76
CA GLU A 457 -22.83 -12.77 22.15
C GLU A 457 -23.70 -11.52 22.39
N ILE A 458 -24.27 -10.92 21.34
CA ILE A 458 -25.08 -9.70 21.46
C ILE A 458 -26.32 -9.92 22.35
N ASP A 459 -26.76 -11.15 22.45
CA ASP A 459 -27.91 -11.63 23.23
C ASP A 459 -27.54 -12.10 24.64
N ALA A 460 -26.26 -12.03 25.04
CA ALA A 460 -25.83 -12.40 26.38
C ALA A 460 -26.41 -11.48 27.45
N GLY A 461 -27.08 -12.07 28.44
CA GLY A 461 -27.66 -11.36 29.57
C GLY A 461 -28.93 -10.57 29.28
N ILE A 462 -29.55 -10.74 28.11
CA ILE A 462 -30.83 -10.08 27.76
C ILE A 462 -31.93 -11.07 27.42
N SER A 463 -33.17 -10.60 27.52
CA SER A 463 -34.35 -11.37 27.13
C SER A 463 -35.56 -10.45 26.87
N GLY A 464 -36.63 -10.98 26.36
CA GLY A 464 -37.91 -10.29 26.20
C GLY A 464 -37.79 -9.00 25.40
N LYS A 465 -38.20 -7.86 26.01
CA LYS A 465 -38.24 -6.54 25.36
C LYS A 465 -36.88 -6.08 24.87
N THR A 466 -35.82 -6.32 25.65
CA THR A 466 -34.46 -5.88 25.25
C THR A 466 -33.99 -6.64 24.01
N ALA A 467 -34.26 -7.94 23.92
CA ALA A 467 -33.95 -8.74 22.74
C ALA A 467 -34.69 -8.24 21.49
N GLN A 468 -35.95 -7.81 21.64
CA GLN A 468 -36.71 -7.20 20.56
C GLN A 468 -36.09 -5.89 20.06
N LEU A 469 -35.70 -5.00 20.97
CA LEU A 469 -35.04 -3.73 20.62
C LEU A 469 -33.71 -3.95 19.91
N VAL A 470 -32.91 -4.92 20.35
CA VAL A 470 -31.67 -5.32 19.68
C VAL A 470 -31.95 -5.83 18.27
N ALA A 471 -32.97 -6.67 18.12
CA ALA A 471 -33.37 -7.24 16.83
C ALA A 471 -33.81 -6.14 15.85
N GLU A 472 -34.60 -5.17 16.28
CA GLU A 472 -35.03 -4.03 15.49
C GLU A 472 -33.83 -3.16 15.07
N LYS A 473 -32.86 -2.95 15.96
CA LYS A 473 -31.65 -2.18 15.66
C LYS A 473 -30.76 -2.90 14.64
N LEU A 474 -30.58 -4.22 14.79
CA LEU A 474 -29.88 -5.03 13.78
C LEU A 474 -30.54 -4.95 12.41
N ASN A 475 -31.89 -5.05 12.37
CA ASN A 475 -32.64 -4.90 11.13
C ASN A 475 -32.49 -3.51 10.50
N THR A 476 -32.43 -2.44 11.30
CA THR A 476 -32.20 -1.09 10.76
C THR A 476 -30.81 -0.99 10.13
N LEU A 477 -29.80 -1.51 10.80
CA LEU A 477 -28.43 -1.48 10.34
C LEU A 477 -28.22 -2.39 9.11
N SER A 478 -28.98 -3.49 9.00
CA SER A 478 -28.88 -4.41 7.87
C SER A 478 -29.38 -3.83 6.52
N LYS A 479 -30.07 -2.67 6.55
CA LYS A 479 -30.47 -1.97 5.32
C LYS A 479 -29.28 -1.33 4.58
N THR A 480 -28.19 -1.08 5.28
CA THR A 480 -26.96 -0.47 4.72
C THR A 480 -25.76 -1.39 4.77
N HIS A 481 -25.76 -2.36 5.68
CA HIS A 481 -24.67 -3.30 5.92
C HIS A 481 -25.14 -4.75 5.83
N GLN A 482 -24.28 -5.64 5.38
CA GLN A 482 -24.48 -7.06 5.60
C GLN A 482 -24.20 -7.37 7.06
N ILE A 483 -25.17 -7.96 7.76
CA ILE A 483 -25.01 -8.35 9.15
C ILE A 483 -25.03 -9.86 9.26
N ILE A 484 -24.07 -10.41 9.99
CA ILE A 484 -24.05 -11.81 10.40
C ILE A 484 -24.15 -11.82 11.94
N CYS A 485 -25.22 -12.33 12.48
CA CYS A 485 -25.44 -12.35 13.91
C CYS A 485 -25.65 -13.77 14.41
N ILE A 486 -24.90 -14.12 15.46
CA ILE A 486 -25.01 -15.42 16.14
C ILE A 486 -25.90 -15.22 17.36
N THR A 487 -27.01 -16.00 17.46
CA THR A 487 -27.95 -15.84 18.56
C THR A 487 -28.55 -17.18 19.03
N HIS A 488 -29.02 -17.16 20.28
CA HIS A 488 -29.86 -18.21 20.83
C HIS A 488 -31.28 -17.71 21.19
N LEU A 489 -31.56 -16.40 20.93
CA LEU A 489 -32.83 -15.76 21.23
C LEU A 489 -33.77 -15.76 20.01
N PRO A 490 -35.01 -16.31 20.15
CA PRO A 490 -35.96 -16.37 19.06
C PRO A 490 -36.42 -14.99 18.55
N GLN A 491 -36.38 -13.93 19.41
CA GLN A 491 -36.73 -12.57 19.00
C GLN A 491 -35.77 -12.03 17.97
N ILE A 492 -34.47 -12.29 18.11
CA ILE A 492 -33.45 -11.88 17.16
C ILE A 492 -33.55 -12.77 15.90
N ALA A 493 -33.69 -14.09 16.08
CA ALA A 493 -33.78 -15.03 14.97
C ALA A 493 -35.01 -14.79 14.07
N ALA A 494 -36.12 -14.33 14.64
CA ALA A 494 -37.32 -13.99 13.87
C ALA A 494 -37.11 -12.87 12.87
N MET A 495 -36.18 -11.93 13.15
CA MET A 495 -35.82 -10.79 12.28
C MET A 495 -34.90 -11.20 11.11
N ALA A 496 -34.48 -12.45 11.00
CA ALA A 496 -33.59 -12.87 9.92
C ALA A 496 -34.19 -12.61 8.53
N ASP A 497 -33.39 -12.04 7.61
CA ASP A 497 -33.63 -12.13 6.19
C ASP A 497 -33.23 -13.52 5.69
N ASN A 498 -32.05 -13.97 6.14
CA ASN A 498 -31.52 -15.30 5.90
C ASN A 498 -31.26 -16.00 7.24
N HIS A 499 -31.94 -17.11 7.48
CA HIS A 499 -31.84 -17.88 8.71
C HIS A 499 -31.06 -19.16 8.45
N TYR A 500 -30.00 -19.39 9.21
CA TYR A 500 -29.16 -20.58 9.19
C TYR A 500 -29.24 -21.28 10.52
N VAL A 501 -29.34 -22.59 10.50
CA VAL A 501 -29.28 -23.42 11.70
C VAL A 501 -27.98 -24.20 11.73
N ILE A 502 -27.37 -24.26 12.91
CA ILE A 502 -26.18 -25.05 13.17
C ILE A 502 -26.58 -26.24 14.03
N GLU A 503 -26.45 -27.42 13.48
CA GLU A 503 -26.83 -28.66 14.13
C GLU A 503 -25.64 -29.60 14.31
N LYS A 504 -25.64 -30.35 15.43
CA LYS A 504 -24.72 -31.46 15.63
C LYS A 504 -25.35 -32.75 15.17
N SER A 505 -24.63 -33.49 14.37
CA SER A 505 -24.97 -34.87 14.01
C SER A 505 -23.82 -35.83 14.38
N THR A 506 -24.12 -37.11 14.53
CA THR A 506 -23.10 -38.12 14.75
C THR A 506 -23.00 -38.99 13.50
N LYS A 507 -21.84 -38.98 12.85
CA LYS A 507 -21.52 -39.82 11.70
C LYS A 507 -20.25 -40.61 12.01
N ASP A 508 -20.27 -41.92 11.80
CA ASP A 508 -19.12 -42.81 12.03
C ASP A 508 -18.48 -42.68 13.43
N ASN A 509 -19.35 -42.57 14.46
CA ASN A 509 -18.94 -42.37 15.87
C ASN A 509 -18.15 -41.05 16.13
N ARG A 510 -18.28 -40.04 15.24
CA ARG A 510 -17.68 -38.70 15.37
C ARG A 510 -18.78 -37.66 15.30
N THR A 511 -18.64 -36.62 16.10
CA THR A 511 -19.52 -35.43 16.02
C THR A 511 -19.15 -34.58 14.83
N ILE A 512 -20.15 -34.21 14.05
CA ILE A 512 -20.02 -33.27 12.91
C ILE A 512 -21.01 -32.14 13.13
N SER A 513 -20.61 -30.93 12.84
CA SER A 513 -21.50 -29.74 12.78
C SER A 513 -21.84 -29.45 11.34
N ASN A 514 -23.13 -29.42 11.03
CA ASN A 514 -23.65 -29.02 9.72
C ASN A 514 -24.38 -27.67 9.81
N ILE A 515 -24.35 -26.92 8.73
CA ILE A 515 -24.96 -25.59 8.64
C ILE A 515 -25.93 -25.60 7.47
N THR A 516 -27.19 -25.28 7.75
CA THR A 516 -28.24 -25.31 6.72
C THR A 516 -28.97 -23.98 6.67
N LYS A 517 -29.12 -23.40 5.49
CA LYS A 517 -29.99 -22.25 5.23
C LYS A 517 -31.44 -22.75 5.27
N LEU A 518 -32.26 -22.09 6.08
CA LEU A 518 -33.66 -22.47 6.30
C LEU A 518 -34.56 -21.73 5.33
N SER A 519 -35.55 -22.44 4.81
CA SER A 519 -36.73 -21.85 4.19
C SER A 519 -37.62 -21.15 5.23
N TYR A 520 -38.62 -20.42 4.79
CA TYR A 520 -39.52 -19.68 5.69
C TYR A 520 -40.22 -20.65 6.71
N ASP A 521 -40.71 -21.79 6.24
CA ASP A 521 -41.40 -22.75 7.10
C ASP A 521 -40.44 -23.49 8.06
N GLU A 522 -39.24 -23.81 7.60
CA GLU A 522 -38.18 -24.38 8.44
C GLU A 522 -37.71 -23.38 9.50
N SER A 523 -37.62 -22.09 9.14
CA SER A 523 -37.30 -21.00 10.10
C SER A 523 -38.35 -20.94 11.21
N ILE A 524 -39.64 -21.09 10.91
CA ILE A 524 -40.71 -21.16 11.91
C ILE A 524 -40.52 -22.40 12.81
N GLY A 525 -40.14 -23.54 12.24
CA GLY A 525 -39.84 -24.76 12.98
C GLY A 525 -38.69 -24.56 13.99
N GLU A 526 -37.61 -23.90 13.54
CA GLU A 526 -36.45 -23.58 14.40
C GLU A 526 -36.84 -22.58 15.50
N LEU A 527 -37.62 -21.55 15.17
CA LEU A 527 -38.16 -20.62 16.15
C LEU A 527 -39.02 -21.32 17.20
N ALA A 528 -39.86 -22.25 16.78
CA ALA A 528 -40.64 -23.09 17.72
C ALA A 528 -39.73 -23.93 18.62
N ARG A 529 -38.65 -24.51 18.09
CA ARG A 529 -37.65 -25.24 18.87
C ARG A 529 -36.95 -24.33 19.89
N MET A 530 -36.58 -23.11 19.47
CA MET A 530 -35.96 -22.10 20.37
C MET A 530 -36.90 -21.65 21.50
N LEU A 531 -38.21 -21.57 21.24
CA LEU A 531 -39.23 -21.16 22.22
C LEU A 531 -39.64 -22.30 23.17
N GLY A 532 -39.81 -23.50 22.64
CA GLY A 532 -40.38 -24.64 23.37
C GLY A 532 -39.36 -25.66 23.86
N GLY A 533 -38.10 -25.55 23.43
CA GLY A 533 -37.07 -26.54 23.75
C GLY A 533 -37.44 -27.94 23.20
N SER A 534 -37.47 -28.94 24.07
CA SER A 534 -37.78 -30.32 23.67
C SER A 534 -39.27 -30.61 23.46
N SER A 535 -40.19 -29.70 23.82
CA SER A 535 -41.65 -29.90 23.74
C SER A 535 -42.26 -28.90 22.78
N ILE A 536 -42.35 -29.26 21.49
CA ILE A 536 -42.99 -28.43 20.46
C ILE A 536 -44.48 -28.77 20.43
N THR A 537 -45.31 -27.85 20.95
CA THR A 537 -46.79 -27.94 20.90
C THR A 537 -47.35 -27.02 19.83
N ASP A 538 -48.60 -27.23 19.40
CA ASP A 538 -49.27 -26.35 18.42
C ASP A 538 -49.30 -24.88 18.89
N ALA A 539 -49.39 -24.64 20.20
CA ALA A 539 -49.34 -23.31 20.79
C ALA A 539 -47.95 -22.65 20.61
N VAL A 540 -46.87 -23.43 20.75
CA VAL A 540 -45.50 -22.96 20.54
C VAL A 540 -45.26 -22.63 19.06
N VAL A 541 -45.75 -23.46 18.15
CA VAL A 541 -45.68 -23.21 16.70
C VAL A 541 -46.48 -21.97 16.31
N SER A 542 -47.70 -21.77 16.91
CA SER A 542 -48.49 -20.59 16.69
C SER A 542 -47.75 -19.31 17.17
N ASN A 543 -47.12 -19.37 18.34
CA ASN A 543 -46.33 -18.27 18.87
C ASN A 543 -45.10 -17.96 17.99
N ALA A 544 -44.41 -18.99 17.48
CA ALA A 544 -43.30 -18.81 16.53
C ALA A 544 -43.74 -18.11 15.23
N LYS A 545 -44.90 -18.49 14.70
CA LYS A 545 -45.51 -17.83 13.52
C LYS A 545 -45.86 -16.36 13.80
N GLU A 546 -46.47 -16.12 14.95
CA GLU A 546 -46.82 -14.75 15.38
C GLU A 546 -45.55 -13.89 15.51
N LEU A 547 -44.51 -14.42 16.14
CA LEU A 547 -43.23 -13.73 16.29
C LEU A 547 -42.60 -13.40 14.92
N LYS A 548 -42.61 -14.35 13.97
CA LYS A 548 -42.09 -14.13 12.61
C LYS A 548 -42.92 -13.08 11.86
N ASN A 549 -44.24 -13.09 11.99
CA ASN A 549 -45.12 -12.11 11.38
C ASN A 549 -44.95 -10.69 11.98
N MET A 550 -44.79 -10.59 13.30
CA MET A 550 -44.48 -9.30 13.95
C MET A 550 -43.15 -8.73 13.45
N ALA A 551 -42.13 -9.61 13.33
CA ALA A 551 -40.84 -9.23 12.77
C ALA A 551 -40.96 -8.70 11.34
N GLN A 552 -41.76 -9.38 10.48
CA GLN A 552 -42.00 -8.93 9.11
C GLN A 552 -42.70 -7.57 9.07
N THR A 553 -43.72 -7.37 9.88
CA THR A 553 -44.44 -6.09 9.98
C THR A 553 -43.52 -4.95 10.46
N SER A 554 -42.59 -5.25 11.37
CA SER A 554 -41.58 -4.28 11.84
C SER A 554 -40.55 -3.91 10.76
N LYS A 555 -40.29 -4.81 9.82
CA LYS A 555 -39.39 -4.55 8.66
C LYS A 555 -40.01 -3.63 7.63
N ASP A 556 -41.31 -3.74 7.46
CA ASP A 556 -42.07 -2.99 6.43
C ASP A 556 -42.39 -1.56 6.86
N ASN A 557 -42.24 -1.24 8.15
CA ASN A 557 -42.38 0.12 8.72
C ASN A 557 -41.03 0.83 8.86
#